data_9d7e5f97e88fb2640eaae7dcc681172a
#
_entry.id   9d7e5f97e88fb2640eaae7dcc681172a
#
_cell.length_a   1.000
_cell.length_b   1.000
_cell.length_c   1.000
_cell.angle_alpha   90.00
_cell.angle_beta   90.00
_cell.angle_gamma   90.00
#
_symmetry.space_group_name_H-M   'P 1'
#
loop_
_entity.id
_entity.type
_entity.pdbx_description
1 polymer ?
#
loop_
_entity_poly.entity_id
_entity_poly.type
_entity_poly.pdbx_seq_one_letter_code
_entity_poly.pdbx_strand_id
1 'polypeptide(L)'
;MTPVQPNSPMAELDPGQMLSQGQTQFFIPATASLAERRPRTLKHGESFAVFDHSGDAIAGPGSPEGLYYRDTRHLSHLYLTINGLRPILLSSAVRDDNTMLTCDLTNPDFFDEDGRLAVEHDLIHLRRTRFLWRGAVYERVTVRNFDAKDRAIQIDVGFAADFADLFEIRGMTRKHKGTVRAPEISQAQVRLSYVGLDDVERFTHIQFDPVPDKLTEGSAHFDMTVPAGKRC
;
A
#
# COMPACT_ATOMS: atom_id res chain seq x y z
N MET A 1 14.62 -59.37 -28.73
CA MET A 1 15.47 -58.54 -27.88
C MET A 1 15.87 -57.32 -28.73
N THR A 2 15.17 -56.22 -28.54
CA THR A 2 15.40 -54.95 -29.27
C THR A 2 16.05 -53.99 -28.27
N PRO A 3 17.16 -53.33 -28.59
CA PRO A 3 17.84 -52.45 -27.64
C PRO A 3 17.11 -51.10 -27.50
N VAL A 4 16.99 -50.65 -26.26
CA VAL A 4 16.49 -49.35 -25.84
C VAL A 4 17.50 -48.28 -26.25
N GLN A 5 17.05 -47.26 -26.97
CA GLN A 5 17.84 -46.06 -27.26
C GLN A 5 17.88 -45.11 -26.08
N PRO A 6 19.00 -44.42 -25.80
CA PRO A 6 19.12 -43.49 -24.72
C PRO A 6 18.50 -42.11 -25.06
N ASN A 7 17.94 -41.47 -24.02
CA ASN A 7 17.34 -40.15 -23.98
C ASN A 7 18.17 -39.07 -24.72
N SER A 8 17.47 -38.28 -25.51
CA SER A 8 17.95 -36.98 -26.00
C SER A 8 18.15 -35.98 -24.87
N PRO A 9 19.22 -35.19 -24.89
CA PRO A 9 19.42 -34.16 -23.86
C PRO A 9 18.38 -33.04 -24.00
N MET A 10 17.85 -32.63 -22.88
CA MET A 10 17.05 -31.41 -22.78
C MET A 10 17.88 -30.22 -23.29
N ALA A 11 17.33 -29.50 -24.25
CA ALA A 11 17.91 -28.26 -24.73
C ALA A 11 17.96 -27.25 -23.57
N GLU A 12 19.16 -26.87 -23.17
CA GLU A 12 19.40 -25.70 -22.33
C GLU A 12 18.87 -24.46 -23.07
N LEU A 13 17.83 -23.84 -22.48
CA LEU A 13 17.33 -22.56 -22.96
C LEU A 13 18.36 -21.49 -22.58
N ASP A 14 18.96 -20.88 -23.60
CA ASP A 14 19.85 -19.74 -23.47
C ASP A 14 19.18 -18.58 -22.78
N PRO A 15 19.69 -18.08 -21.61
CA PRO A 15 19.12 -16.93 -20.89
C PRO A 15 19.16 -15.62 -21.68
N GLY A 16 19.85 -15.57 -22.82
CA GLY A 16 20.02 -14.36 -23.64
C GLY A 16 18.88 -14.04 -24.60
N GLN A 17 17.90 -14.93 -24.82
CA GLN A 17 16.84 -14.73 -25.82
C GLN A 17 15.52 -14.14 -25.30
N MET A 18 15.43 -13.75 -24.00
CA MET A 18 14.22 -13.13 -23.41
C MET A 18 14.28 -11.61 -23.25
N LEU A 19 15.21 -10.92 -23.89
CA LEU A 19 15.31 -9.46 -23.80
C LEU A 19 14.97 -8.80 -25.15
N SER A 20 13.73 -8.94 -25.59
CA SER A 20 13.18 -8.05 -26.63
C SER A 20 11.72 -7.75 -26.30
N GLN A 21 11.54 -6.66 -25.59
CA GLN A 21 10.49 -5.64 -25.67
C GLN A 21 10.30 -4.96 -24.30
N GLY A 22 10.95 -3.82 -24.11
CA GLY A 22 10.44 -2.62 -23.48
C GLY A 22 9.84 -2.67 -22.06
N GLN A 23 10.15 -3.67 -21.23
CA GLN A 23 9.80 -3.63 -19.81
C GLN A 23 11.02 -4.00 -18.98
N THR A 24 11.67 -3.01 -18.39
CA THR A 24 12.66 -3.25 -17.35
C THR A 24 11.89 -3.71 -16.10
N GLN A 25 11.58 -5.00 -16.01
CA GLN A 25 11.13 -5.61 -14.77
C GLN A 25 12.32 -5.64 -13.83
N PHE A 26 12.29 -4.80 -12.80
CA PHE A 26 13.16 -4.97 -11.66
C PHE A 26 12.79 -6.28 -10.95
N PHE A 27 13.52 -7.35 -11.22
CA PHE A 27 13.48 -8.57 -10.44
C PHE A 27 14.13 -8.26 -9.08
N ILE A 28 13.33 -8.02 -8.06
CA ILE A 28 13.81 -8.18 -6.69
C ILE A 28 13.93 -9.68 -6.46
N PRO A 29 15.15 -10.24 -6.24
CA PRO A 29 15.29 -11.67 -6.00
C PRO A 29 14.38 -12.08 -4.83
N ALA A 30 13.64 -13.17 -4.98
CA ALA A 30 12.75 -13.71 -3.95
C ALA A 30 13.47 -14.25 -2.70
N THR A 31 14.74 -13.96 -2.53
CA THR A 31 15.61 -14.35 -1.42
C THR A 31 15.72 -13.32 -0.30
N ALA A 32 14.90 -12.23 -0.31
CA ALA A 32 14.74 -11.43 0.89
C ALA A 32 14.22 -12.35 2.00
N SER A 33 15.03 -12.60 3.02
CA SER A 33 14.70 -13.51 4.11
C SER A 33 13.36 -13.08 4.76
N LEU A 34 12.60 -14.04 5.28
CA LEU A 34 11.37 -13.74 6.04
C LEU A 34 11.64 -12.75 7.20
N ALA A 35 12.89 -12.64 7.67
CA ALA A 35 13.32 -11.67 8.68
C ALA A 35 13.29 -10.23 8.16
N GLU A 36 13.52 -9.99 6.86
CA GLU A 36 13.45 -8.66 6.23
C GLU A 36 12.01 -8.22 5.94
N ARG A 37 11.05 -9.15 5.98
CA ARG A 37 9.61 -8.88 5.80
C ARG A 37 8.86 -8.73 7.11
N ARG A 38 9.52 -8.37 8.22
CA ARG A 38 8.81 -8.13 9.48
C ARG A 38 7.82 -6.98 9.30
N PRO A 39 6.52 -7.22 9.46
CA PRO A 39 5.52 -6.17 9.33
C PRO A 39 5.77 -5.06 10.36
N ARG A 40 5.36 -3.86 10.03
CA ARG A 40 5.38 -2.70 10.92
C ARG A 40 4.09 -2.67 11.71
N THR A 41 4.15 -3.00 13.00
CA THR A 41 2.97 -3.08 13.83
C THR A 41 2.88 -1.89 14.77
N LEU A 42 1.74 -1.20 14.74
CA LEU A 42 1.35 -0.19 15.73
C LEU A 42 0.33 -0.78 16.67
N LYS A 43 0.34 -0.34 17.94
CA LYS A 43 -0.61 -0.81 18.95
C LYS A 43 -1.01 0.32 19.90
N HIS A 44 -2.32 0.39 20.21
CA HIS A 44 -2.87 1.27 21.24
C HIS A 44 -4.18 0.70 21.80
N GLY A 45 -4.18 0.29 23.07
CA GLY A 45 -5.35 -0.32 23.70
C GLY A 45 -5.83 -1.59 22.98
N GLU A 46 -7.10 -1.61 22.60
CA GLU A 46 -7.73 -2.71 21.84
C GLU A 46 -7.53 -2.62 20.33
N SER A 47 -6.78 -1.62 19.85
CA SER A 47 -6.50 -1.40 18.44
C SER A 47 -5.06 -1.76 18.10
N PHE A 48 -4.86 -2.34 16.93
CA PHE A 48 -3.55 -2.51 16.33
C PHE A 48 -3.62 -2.34 14.81
N ALA A 49 -2.52 -1.96 14.21
CA ALA A 49 -2.40 -1.84 12.76
C ALA A 49 -1.13 -2.53 12.30
N VAL A 50 -1.22 -3.23 11.18
CA VAL A 50 -0.12 -3.96 10.56
C VAL A 50 0.10 -3.40 9.17
N PHE A 51 1.31 -2.96 8.89
CA PHE A 51 1.73 -2.38 7.62
C PHE A 51 2.96 -3.09 7.07
N ASP A 52 3.17 -3.01 5.77
CA ASP A 52 4.44 -3.37 5.14
C ASP A 52 5.54 -2.31 5.47
N HIS A 53 6.73 -2.48 4.90
CA HIS A 53 7.87 -1.57 5.13
C HIS A 53 7.65 -0.18 4.53
N SER A 54 6.84 -0.05 3.48
CA SER A 54 6.49 1.23 2.85
C SER A 54 5.36 1.95 3.60
N GLY A 55 4.83 1.31 4.64
CA GLY A 55 3.68 1.80 5.38
C GLY A 55 2.36 1.50 4.68
N ASP A 56 2.30 0.60 3.71
CA ASP A 56 1.06 0.19 3.10
C ASP A 56 0.43 -0.98 3.85
N ALA A 57 -0.89 -1.09 3.78
CA ALA A 57 -1.64 -2.29 4.09
C ALA A 57 -2.34 -2.75 2.82
N ILE A 58 -2.04 -3.95 2.36
CA ILE A 58 -2.67 -4.54 1.17
C ILE A 58 -3.03 -5.98 1.53
N ALA A 59 -4.24 -6.14 2.03
CA ALA A 59 -4.72 -7.45 2.43
C ALA A 59 -4.84 -8.39 1.24
N GLY A 60 -4.32 -9.60 1.43
CA GLY A 60 -4.43 -10.72 0.51
C GLY A 60 -4.68 -12.01 1.28
N PRO A 61 -4.76 -13.17 0.63
CA PRO A 61 -4.89 -14.45 1.30
C PRO A 61 -3.77 -14.67 2.33
N GLY A 62 -4.14 -14.79 3.62
CA GLY A 62 -3.20 -14.99 4.71
C GLY A 62 -2.38 -13.75 5.11
N SER A 63 -2.64 -12.57 4.52
CA SER A 63 -1.98 -11.32 4.92
C SER A 63 -2.57 -10.78 6.22
N PRO A 64 -1.73 -10.49 7.24
CA PRO A 64 -2.17 -9.86 8.48
C PRO A 64 -2.31 -8.34 8.37
N GLU A 65 -2.05 -7.74 7.21
CA GLU A 65 -2.05 -6.30 7.04
C GLU A 65 -3.45 -5.71 7.21
N GLY A 66 -3.51 -4.51 7.77
CA GLY A 66 -4.75 -3.78 8.02
C GLY A 66 -4.79 -3.07 9.36
N LEU A 67 -5.90 -2.38 9.62
CA LEU A 67 -6.24 -1.77 10.90
C LEU A 67 -7.30 -2.63 11.60
N TYR A 68 -7.04 -2.95 12.84
CA TYR A 68 -7.88 -3.81 13.67
C TYR A 68 -8.39 -3.07 14.90
N TYR A 69 -9.64 -3.30 15.21
CA TYR A 69 -10.23 -2.94 16.49
C TYR A 69 -10.90 -4.18 17.07
N ARG A 70 -10.48 -4.61 18.26
CA ARG A 70 -10.83 -5.92 18.82
C ARG A 70 -10.50 -7.03 17.82
N ASP A 71 -11.46 -7.86 17.46
CA ASP A 71 -11.27 -9.03 16.60
C ASP A 71 -11.63 -8.78 15.13
N THR A 72 -11.89 -7.53 14.73
CA THR A 72 -12.34 -7.17 13.38
C THR A 72 -11.32 -6.29 12.67
N ARG A 73 -11.04 -6.59 11.38
CA ARG A 73 -10.25 -5.75 10.50
C ARG A 73 -11.13 -4.66 9.89
N HIS A 74 -10.98 -3.43 10.38
CA HIS A 74 -11.73 -2.26 9.94
C HIS A 74 -11.18 -1.60 8.67
N LEU A 75 -9.91 -1.82 8.35
CA LEU A 75 -9.28 -1.34 7.13
C LEU A 75 -8.40 -2.45 6.58
N SER A 76 -8.72 -2.94 5.38
CA SER A 76 -8.00 -4.03 4.72
C SER A 76 -6.97 -3.50 3.71
N HIS A 77 -7.23 -2.33 3.12
CA HIS A 77 -6.30 -1.67 2.21
C HIS A 77 -6.11 -0.22 2.64
N LEU A 78 -4.85 0.20 2.63
CA LEU A 78 -4.42 1.59 2.75
C LEU A 78 -3.05 1.70 2.10
N TYR A 79 -2.98 2.25 0.90
CA TYR A 79 -1.73 2.37 0.14
C TYR A 79 -1.63 3.74 -0.52
N LEU A 80 -0.42 4.12 -0.89
CA LEU A 80 -0.14 5.39 -1.54
C LEU A 80 0.62 5.16 -2.84
N THR A 81 0.25 5.90 -3.89
CA THR A 81 1.01 6.00 -5.13
C THR A 81 1.37 7.45 -5.43
N ILE A 82 2.44 7.63 -6.20
CA ILE A 82 2.86 8.91 -6.76
C ILE A 82 2.90 8.77 -8.28
N ASN A 83 2.15 9.62 -8.99
CA ASN A 83 1.96 9.51 -10.45
C ASN A 83 1.56 8.09 -10.88
N GLY A 84 0.67 7.44 -10.14
CA GLY A 84 0.20 6.08 -10.39
C GLY A 84 1.17 4.95 -10.06
N LEU A 85 2.41 5.25 -9.62
CA LEU A 85 3.43 4.25 -9.28
C LEU A 85 3.64 4.17 -7.76
N ARG A 86 4.01 3.00 -7.26
CA ARG A 86 4.42 2.86 -5.85
C ARG A 86 5.77 3.53 -5.64
N PRO A 87 5.92 4.38 -4.61
CA PRO A 87 7.21 4.97 -4.29
C PRO A 87 8.21 3.91 -3.80
N ILE A 88 9.49 4.20 -3.98
CA ILE A 88 10.61 3.35 -3.57
C ILE A 88 10.90 3.61 -2.09
N LEU A 89 11.09 2.55 -1.30
CA LEU A 89 11.41 2.64 0.10
C LEU A 89 12.88 3.03 0.31
N LEU A 90 13.11 4.08 1.11
CA LEU A 90 14.44 4.48 1.59
C LEU A 90 14.69 3.97 3.03
N SER A 91 13.74 4.24 3.93
CA SER A 91 13.83 3.77 5.31
C SER A 91 12.47 3.61 5.95
N SER A 92 12.40 2.76 6.98
CA SER A 92 11.18 2.52 7.73
C SER A 92 11.51 2.20 9.18
N ALA A 93 10.93 2.93 10.11
CA ALA A 93 11.14 2.76 11.54
C ALA A 93 9.83 2.84 12.31
N VAL A 94 9.66 1.89 13.24
CA VAL A 94 8.61 1.92 14.27
C VAL A 94 9.27 2.42 15.55
N ARG A 95 8.61 3.33 16.25
CA ARG A 95 9.05 3.81 17.55
C ARG A 95 8.98 2.69 18.59
N ASP A 96 9.85 2.68 19.58
CA ASP A 96 10.00 1.58 20.55
C ASP A 96 8.72 1.25 21.33
N ASP A 97 7.82 2.23 21.51
CA ASP A 97 6.51 2.05 22.13
C ASP A 97 5.42 1.53 21.18
N ASN A 98 5.78 1.23 19.93
CA ASN A 98 4.88 0.78 18.86
C ASN A 98 3.67 1.71 18.59
N THR A 99 3.78 2.99 18.90
CA THR A 99 2.70 3.96 18.67
C THR A 99 2.83 4.72 17.35
N MET A 100 4.06 4.83 16.82
CA MET A 100 4.37 5.62 15.63
C MET A 100 5.21 4.84 14.62
N LEU A 101 4.84 4.96 13.35
CA LEU A 101 5.59 4.47 12.18
C LEU A 101 6.00 5.66 11.33
N THR A 102 7.27 5.70 10.92
CA THR A 102 7.77 6.65 9.92
C THR A 102 8.37 5.87 8.75
N CYS A 103 7.95 6.21 7.52
CA CYS A 103 8.51 5.68 6.29
C CYS A 103 9.02 6.84 5.44
N ASP A 104 10.28 6.78 5.05
CA ASP A 104 10.89 7.66 4.06
C ASP A 104 10.92 6.94 2.72
N LEU A 105 10.34 7.58 1.72
CA LEU A 105 10.15 7.04 0.38
C LEU A 105 10.65 8.04 -0.66
N THR A 106 10.88 7.57 -1.88
CA THR A 106 11.24 8.42 -3.01
C THR A 106 10.49 8.00 -4.27
N ASN A 107 10.46 8.88 -5.28
CA ASN A 107 9.85 8.56 -6.56
C ASN A 107 10.71 7.57 -7.35
N PRO A 108 10.09 6.64 -8.10
CA PRO A 108 10.75 5.96 -9.22
C PRO A 108 10.92 6.92 -10.41
N ASP A 109 11.56 6.45 -11.48
CA ASP A 109 11.59 7.17 -12.75
C ASP A 109 10.17 7.36 -13.29
N PHE A 110 9.85 8.60 -13.69
CA PHE A 110 8.60 8.90 -14.38
C PHE A 110 8.88 9.16 -15.86
N PHE A 111 8.08 8.55 -16.71
CA PHE A 111 8.17 8.68 -18.16
C PHE A 111 6.96 9.45 -18.68
N ASP A 112 7.15 10.24 -19.73
CA ASP A 112 6.07 10.91 -20.46
C ASP A 112 5.34 9.93 -21.40
N GLU A 113 4.31 10.45 -22.11
CA GLU A 113 3.52 9.67 -23.06
C GLU A 113 4.34 9.11 -24.24
N ASP A 114 5.45 9.77 -24.57
CA ASP A 114 6.39 9.32 -25.61
C ASP A 114 7.43 8.30 -25.07
N GLY A 115 7.37 7.96 -23.78
CA GLY A 115 8.31 7.04 -23.12
C GLY A 115 9.68 7.67 -22.81
N ARG A 116 9.78 9.02 -22.83
CA ARG A 116 11.00 9.72 -22.43
C ARG A 116 11.01 9.96 -20.93
N LEU A 117 12.19 9.93 -20.32
CA LEU A 117 12.35 10.21 -18.90
C LEU A 117 11.95 11.68 -18.59
N ALA A 118 10.84 11.86 -17.88
CA ALA A 118 10.29 13.15 -17.50
C ALA A 118 10.82 13.60 -16.13
N VAL A 119 10.91 12.67 -15.17
CA VAL A 119 11.47 12.91 -13.83
C VAL A 119 12.30 11.69 -13.43
N GLU A 120 13.56 11.93 -13.15
CA GLU A 120 14.47 10.91 -12.65
C GLU A 120 14.07 10.49 -11.22
N HIS A 121 14.39 9.25 -10.85
CA HIS A 121 14.19 8.76 -9.49
C HIS A 121 14.96 9.61 -8.45
N ASP A 122 14.57 9.50 -7.19
CA ASP A 122 15.22 10.16 -6.05
C ASP A 122 15.14 11.69 -6.00
N LEU A 123 14.33 12.32 -6.87
CA LEU A 123 14.12 13.76 -6.86
C LEU A 123 12.97 14.21 -5.96
N ILE A 124 11.98 13.34 -5.74
CA ILE A 124 10.81 13.64 -4.90
C ILE A 124 10.82 12.72 -3.69
N HIS A 125 11.07 13.28 -2.53
CA HIS A 125 11.03 12.55 -1.26
C HIS A 125 9.66 12.65 -0.62
N LEU A 126 9.12 11.52 -0.17
CA LEU A 126 7.88 11.43 0.58
C LEU A 126 8.19 10.90 1.99
N ARG A 127 7.72 11.59 3.01
CA ARG A 127 7.73 11.08 4.38
C ARG A 127 6.30 10.81 4.83
N ARG A 128 6.03 9.57 5.17
CA ARG A 128 4.78 9.13 5.79
C ARG A 128 5.02 8.95 7.27
N THR A 129 4.25 9.66 8.08
CA THR A 129 4.27 9.49 9.54
C THR A 129 2.89 9.09 9.99
N ARG A 130 2.79 7.94 10.63
CA ARG A 130 1.53 7.41 11.18
C ARG A 130 1.62 7.23 12.68
N PHE A 131 0.53 7.50 13.37
CA PHE A 131 0.38 7.08 14.75
C PHE A 131 -1.02 6.52 14.99
N LEU A 132 -1.10 5.57 15.91
CA LEU A 132 -2.34 4.91 16.31
C LEU A 132 -2.75 5.43 17.68
N TRP A 133 -3.98 5.94 17.78
CA TRP A 133 -4.52 6.45 19.02
C TRP A 133 -6.04 6.25 19.10
N ARG A 134 -6.51 5.61 20.18
CA ARG A 134 -7.94 5.44 20.48
C ARG A 134 -8.78 4.92 19.31
N GLY A 135 -8.28 3.89 18.61
CA GLY A 135 -9.00 3.28 17.49
C GLY A 135 -8.88 4.03 16.15
N ALA A 136 -8.10 5.10 16.11
CA ALA A 136 -7.86 5.85 14.87
C ALA A 136 -6.39 5.85 14.47
N VAL A 137 -6.11 5.64 13.19
CA VAL A 137 -4.80 5.89 12.58
C VAL A 137 -4.79 7.29 12.00
N TYR A 138 -3.83 8.07 12.42
CA TYR A 138 -3.55 9.39 11.86
C TYR A 138 -2.33 9.28 10.97
N GLU A 139 -2.44 9.78 9.75
CA GLU A 139 -1.33 9.82 8.80
C GLU A 139 -1.04 11.25 8.34
N ARG A 140 0.24 11.58 8.30
CA ARG A 140 0.75 12.79 7.62
C ARG A 140 1.69 12.36 6.51
N VAL A 141 1.41 12.81 5.31
CA VAL A 141 2.31 12.71 4.16
C VAL A 141 2.96 14.07 3.95
N THR A 142 4.28 14.08 3.86
CA THR A 142 5.05 15.29 3.57
C THR A 142 5.84 15.03 2.30
N VAL A 143 5.75 15.92 1.34
CA VAL A 143 6.45 15.83 0.06
C VAL A 143 7.54 16.89 -0.01
N ARG A 144 8.73 16.53 -0.47
CA ARG A 144 9.84 17.45 -0.70
C ARG A 144 10.40 17.23 -2.11
N ASN A 145 10.53 18.32 -2.83
CA ASN A 145 11.17 18.36 -4.13
C ASN A 145 12.66 18.73 -3.98
N PHE A 146 13.54 17.85 -4.41
CA PHE A 146 15.00 18.09 -4.45
C PHE A 146 15.49 18.52 -5.83
N ASP A 147 14.60 18.53 -6.82
CA ASP A 147 14.94 19.03 -8.16
C ASP A 147 15.15 20.56 -8.17
N ALA A 148 15.86 21.01 -9.18
CA ALA A 148 16.05 22.45 -9.51
C ALA A 148 14.82 23.08 -10.19
N LYS A 149 13.79 22.27 -10.53
CA LYS A 149 12.56 22.70 -11.20
C LYS A 149 11.34 22.39 -10.33
N ASP A 150 10.30 23.20 -10.48
CA ASP A 150 8.98 22.87 -9.93
C ASP A 150 8.47 21.57 -10.53
N ARG A 151 7.84 20.73 -9.71
CA ARG A 151 7.30 19.43 -10.16
C ARG A 151 5.82 19.33 -9.84
N ALA A 152 5.02 19.15 -10.89
CA ALA A 152 3.65 18.71 -10.73
C ALA A 152 3.66 17.22 -10.42
N ILE A 153 2.98 16.83 -9.35
CA ILE A 153 2.85 15.45 -8.91
C ILE A 153 1.42 15.15 -8.51
N GLN A 154 1.06 13.90 -8.63
CA GLN A 154 -0.21 13.33 -8.26
C GLN A 154 0.01 12.33 -7.13
N ILE A 155 -0.71 12.48 -6.04
CA ILE A 155 -0.74 11.52 -4.94
C ILE A 155 -2.11 10.85 -4.90
N ASP A 156 -2.12 9.53 -4.95
CA ASP A 156 -3.34 8.76 -4.73
C ASP A 156 -3.22 7.97 -3.42
N VAL A 157 -4.29 8.01 -2.64
CA VAL A 157 -4.44 7.18 -1.45
C VAL A 157 -5.59 6.21 -1.69
N GLY A 158 -5.26 4.93 -1.85
CA GLY A 158 -6.24 3.87 -1.99
C GLY A 158 -6.60 3.26 -0.64
N PHE A 159 -7.88 2.92 -0.44
CA PHE A 159 -8.38 2.35 0.82
C PHE A 159 -9.56 1.41 0.60
N ALA A 160 -9.69 0.39 1.47
CA ALA A 160 -10.85 -0.49 1.52
C ALA A 160 -11.02 -1.11 2.91
N ALA A 161 -12.24 -1.55 3.23
CA ALA A 161 -12.58 -2.30 4.42
C ALA A 161 -13.28 -3.60 4.05
N ASP A 162 -12.92 -4.70 4.68
CA ASP A 162 -13.55 -6.01 4.47
C ASP A 162 -14.28 -6.54 5.71
N PHE A 163 -14.06 -5.90 6.85
CA PHE A 163 -14.64 -6.26 8.16
C PHE A 163 -14.46 -7.74 8.51
N ALA A 164 -13.38 -8.35 7.99
CA ALA A 164 -13.04 -9.73 8.27
C ALA A 164 -12.65 -9.90 9.74
N ASP A 165 -13.08 -10.99 10.37
CA ASP A 165 -12.62 -11.33 11.71
C ASP A 165 -11.26 -12.06 11.69
N LEU A 166 -10.64 -12.19 12.87
CA LEU A 166 -9.32 -12.82 12.99
C LEU A 166 -9.29 -14.28 12.52
N PHE A 167 -10.40 -15.01 12.58
CA PHE A 167 -10.46 -16.40 12.12
C PHE A 167 -10.50 -16.45 10.58
N GLU A 168 -11.24 -15.54 9.94
CA GLU A 168 -11.26 -15.43 8.48
C GLU A 168 -9.85 -15.07 7.94
N ILE A 169 -9.16 -14.16 8.59
CA ILE A 169 -7.79 -13.76 8.22
C ILE A 169 -6.82 -14.95 8.34
N ARG A 170 -7.04 -15.84 9.31
CA ARG A 170 -6.27 -17.08 9.50
C ARG A 170 -6.70 -18.22 8.56
N GLY A 171 -7.57 -17.95 7.59
CA GLY A 171 -7.97 -18.90 6.56
C GLY A 171 -9.27 -19.66 6.83
N MET A 172 -10.03 -19.31 7.89
CA MET A 172 -11.34 -19.90 8.11
C MET A 172 -12.33 -19.34 7.10
N THR A 173 -13.05 -20.20 6.41
CA THR A 173 -14.13 -19.80 5.47
C THR A 173 -15.46 -19.80 6.20
N ARG A 174 -16.18 -18.67 6.17
CA ARG A 174 -17.55 -18.58 6.71
C ARG A 174 -18.57 -18.81 5.61
N LYS A 175 -19.57 -19.64 5.88
CA LYS A 175 -20.68 -19.91 4.95
C LYS A 175 -21.62 -18.70 4.81
N HIS A 176 -21.78 -17.94 5.88
CA HIS A 176 -22.64 -16.76 5.93
C HIS A 176 -21.84 -15.57 6.47
N LYS A 177 -22.01 -14.45 5.83
CA LYS A 177 -21.45 -13.15 6.22
C LYS A 177 -22.58 -12.14 6.38
N GLY A 178 -22.31 -11.08 7.10
CA GLY A 178 -23.21 -9.93 7.16
C GLY A 178 -23.27 -9.18 5.84
N THR A 179 -23.82 -7.99 5.85
CA THR A 179 -24.08 -7.17 4.67
C THR A 179 -23.19 -5.94 4.67
N VAL A 180 -22.39 -5.79 3.60
CA VAL A 180 -21.65 -4.54 3.31
C VAL A 180 -22.67 -3.52 2.79
N ARG A 181 -22.65 -2.31 3.32
CA ARG A 181 -23.48 -1.20 2.83
C ARG A 181 -22.73 -0.40 1.78
N ALA A 182 -23.48 0.32 0.94
CA ALA A 182 -22.89 1.28 0.00
C ALA A 182 -22.09 2.34 0.78
N PRO A 183 -20.89 2.72 0.31
CA PRO A 183 -20.10 3.77 0.93
C PRO A 183 -20.82 5.11 0.94
N GLU A 184 -20.71 5.84 2.04
CA GLU A 184 -21.20 7.21 2.14
C GLU A 184 -20.03 8.16 1.89
N ILE A 185 -20.13 9.00 0.86
CA ILE A 185 -19.07 9.93 0.46
C ILE A 185 -19.55 11.36 0.66
N SER A 186 -18.70 12.17 1.26
CA SER A 186 -18.87 13.62 1.32
C SER A 186 -17.59 14.29 0.79
N GLN A 187 -17.51 15.62 0.85
CA GLN A 187 -16.43 16.38 0.23
C GLN A 187 -15.01 15.92 0.62
N ALA A 188 -14.79 15.52 1.87
CA ALA A 188 -13.48 15.13 2.39
C ALA A 188 -13.52 13.83 3.21
N GLN A 189 -14.60 13.07 3.13
CA GLN A 189 -14.83 11.94 4.04
C GLN A 189 -15.49 10.77 3.30
N VAL A 190 -15.11 9.56 3.71
CA VAL A 190 -15.76 8.31 3.29
C VAL A 190 -16.09 7.49 4.52
N ARG A 191 -17.30 6.98 4.60
CA ARG A 191 -17.72 5.99 5.59
C ARG A 191 -17.98 4.67 4.90
N LEU A 192 -17.26 3.64 5.29
CA LEU A 192 -17.44 2.26 4.89
C LEU A 192 -18.16 1.53 6.02
N SER A 193 -19.25 0.82 5.75
CA SER A 193 -20.08 0.19 6.77
C SER A 193 -20.43 -1.25 6.45
N TYR A 194 -20.60 -2.04 7.51
CA TYR A 194 -20.93 -3.46 7.47
C TYR A 194 -21.86 -3.81 8.64
N VAL A 195 -22.94 -4.52 8.38
CA VAL A 195 -23.82 -5.07 9.41
C VAL A 195 -23.51 -6.55 9.55
N GLY A 196 -23.03 -6.96 10.72
CA GLY A 196 -22.71 -8.35 11.03
C GLY A 196 -23.97 -9.23 11.15
N LEU A 197 -23.77 -10.54 11.27
CA LEU A 197 -24.86 -11.49 11.57
C LEU A 197 -25.41 -11.33 13.01
N ASP A 198 -24.73 -10.57 13.82
CA ASP A 198 -25.10 -10.16 15.18
C ASP A 198 -25.90 -8.85 15.22
N ASP A 199 -26.34 -8.36 14.05
CA ASP A 199 -27.03 -7.09 13.85
C ASP A 199 -26.24 -5.86 14.34
N VAL A 200 -24.93 -6.01 14.62
CA VAL A 200 -24.07 -4.90 15.01
C VAL A 200 -23.47 -4.24 13.77
N GLU A 201 -23.70 -2.95 13.66
CA GLU A 201 -23.03 -2.13 12.64
C GLU A 201 -21.59 -1.84 13.03
N ARG A 202 -20.68 -2.14 12.10
CA ARG A 202 -19.26 -1.79 12.15
C ARG A 202 -18.99 -0.80 11.03
N PHE A 203 -18.14 0.19 11.28
CA PHE A 203 -17.80 1.18 10.25
C PHE A 203 -16.36 1.64 10.36
N THR A 204 -15.85 2.12 9.25
CA THR A 204 -14.58 2.81 9.12
C THR A 204 -14.83 4.19 8.55
N HIS A 205 -14.42 5.22 9.28
CA HIS A 205 -14.53 6.60 8.84
C HIS A 205 -13.16 7.09 8.42
N ILE A 206 -13.02 7.55 7.18
CA ILE A 206 -11.79 8.06 6.60
C ILE A 206 -12.02 9.54 6.30
N GLN A 207 -11.13 10.39 6.80
CA GLN A 207 -11.19 11.84 6.61
C GLN A 207 -9.86 12.34 6.05
N PHE A 208 -9.95 13.27 5.11
CA PHE A 208 -8.82 13.89 4.45
C PHE A 208 -8.70 15.37 4.77
N ASP A 209 -7.47 15.85 4.95
CA ASP A 209 -7.10 17.25 5.07
C ASP A 209 -5.73 17.44 4.37
N PRO A 210 -5.64 18.22 3.28
CA PRO A 210 -6.70 18.99 2.65
C PRO A 210 -7.78 18.13 1.97
N VAL A 211 -8.85 18.80 1.50
CA VAL A 211 -9.87 18.17 0.67
C VAL A 211 -9.24 17.62 -0.60
N PRO A 212 -9.46 16.35 -0.97
CA PRO A 212 -8.92 15.79 -2.21
C PRO A 212 -9.56 16.43 -3.45
N ASP A 213 -8.81 16.53 -4.55
CA ASP A 213 -9.32 17.00 -5.84
C ASP A 213 -10.38 16.05 -6.39
N LYS A 214 -10.24 14.75 -6.10
CA LYS A 214 -11.27 13.74 -6.40
C LYS A 214 -11.32 12.70 -5.29
N LEU A 215 -12.54 12.40 -4.83
CA LEU A 215 -12.80 11.36 -3.84
C LEU A 215 -13.79 10.35 -4.41
N THR A 216 -13.45 9.06 -4.27
CA THR A 216 -14.27 7.93 -4.68
C THR A 216 -14.55 6.99 -3.51
N GLU A 217 -15.25 5.89 -3.75
CA GLU A 217 -15.53 4.86 -2.75
C GLU A 217 -14.27 4.16 -2.20
N GLY A 218 -13.15 4.19 -2.94
CA GLY A 218 -11.92 3.48 -2.58
C GLY A 218 -10.63 4.27 -2.80
N SER A 219 -10.71 5.54 -3.21
CA SER A 219 -9.51 6.35 -3.43
C SER A 219 -9.74 7.84 -3.23
N ALA A 220 -8.71 8.52 -2.75
CA ALA A 220 -8.59 9.97 -2.71
C ALA A 220 -7.40 10.40 -3.57
N HIS A 221 -7.60 11.41 -4.40
CA HIS A 221 -6.66 11.92 -5.38
C HIS A 221 -6.30 13.37 -5.07
N PHE A 222 -5.00 13.69 -5.13
CA PHE A 222 -4.46 15.02 -4.85
C PHE A 222 -3.48 15.42 -5.95
N ASP A 223 -3.77 16.51 -6.63
CA ASP A 223 -2.87 17.17 -7.58
C ASP A 223 -2.12 18.30 -6.87
N MET A 224 -0.81 18.34 -6.96
CA MET A 224 -0.04 19.39 -6.34
C MET A 224 1.21 19.77 -7.16
N THR A 225 1.59 21.03 -7.09
CA THR A 225 2.89 21.49 -7.58
C THR A 225 3.81 21.73 -6.40
N VAL A 226 4.93 21.03 -6.37
CA VAL A 226 5.95 21.19 -5.33
C VAL A 226 7.09 22.03 -5.89
N PRO A 227 7.29 23.27 -5.41
CA PRO A 227 8.33 24.14 -5.92
C PRO A 227 9.73 23.57 -5.71
N ALA A 228 10.68 23.99 -6.57
CA ALA A 228 12.08 23.58 -6.52
C ALA A 228 12.70 23.76 -5.13
N GLY A 229 13.28 22.71 -4.57
CA GLY A 229 13.92 22.71 -3.25
C GLY A 229 12.95 22.90 -2.06
N LYS A 230 11.64 22.92 -2.26
CA LYS A 230 10.64 23.14 -1.20
C LYS A 230 9.99 21.86 -0.71
N ARG A 231 9.23 22.00 0.39
CA ARG A 231 8.43 20.97 1.03
C ARG A 231 6.98 21.42 1.17
N CYS A 232 6.04 20.51 0.95
CA CYS A 232 4.61 20.62 1.21
C CYS A 232 4.18 19.58 2.26
#